data_b963746556402116671745dc33800324
#
_entry.id   b963746556402116671745dc33800324
#
_cell.length_a   1.000
_cell.length_b   1.000
_cell.length_c   1.000
_cell.angle_alpha   90.00
_cell.angle_beta   90.00
_cell.angle_gamma   90.00
#
_symmetry.space_group_name_H-M   'P 1'
#
loop_
_entity.id
_entity.type
_entity.pdbx_description
1 polymer ?
#
loop_
_entity_poly.entity_id
_entity_poly.type
_entity_poly.pdbx_seq_one_letter_code
_entity_poly.pdbx_strand_id
1 'polypeptide(L)'
;MITNPGRIGQFEQYQHLDALLELVKNHPETRASLGGDYLIRPDLVIVREPEPDTAINTALTTVVSDGLPAHSPLRRSNNELCLLHASISCKWTIRSDRSQNTRTETLNLMRNRKGSVPKAVAVTAEPLPSRIGSIAYGTGDLDCIYHIALPEFFAACKAEEDDEELRVLIEGRRLRDIADLPLDLAT
;
A
#
# COMPACT_ATOMS: atom_id res chain seq x y z
N MET A 1 -8.32 -3.29 9.39
CA MET A 1 -8.37 -2.19 8.39
C MET A 1 -8.61 -0.87 9.10
N ILE A 2 -7.86 0.17 8.77
CA ILE A 2 -7.97 1.50 9.37
C ILE A 2 -8.27 2.50 8.25
N THR A 3 -9.35 3.26 8.40
CA THR A 3 -9.72 4.34 7.49
C THR A 3 -9.12 5.65 7.96
N ASN A 4 -8.59 6.47 7.04
CA ASN A 4 -7.95 7.74 7.36
C ASN A 4 -6.89 7.63 8.47
N PRO A 5 -5.85 6.80 8.27
CA PRO A 5 -4.90 6.44 9.31
C PRO A 5 -3.98 7.59 9.75
N GLY A 6 -4.08 8.76 9.12
CA GLY A 6 -3.15 9.86 9.36
C GLY A 6 -1.82 9.67 8.63
N ARG A 7 -0.69 9.94 9.31
CA ARG A 7 0.64 9.81 8.72
C ARG A 7 1.18 8.39 8.84
N ILE A 8 1.98 7.97 7.85
CA ILE A 8 2.62 6.65 7.87
C ILE A 8 3.67 6.48 8.99
N GLY A 9 4.20 7.56 9.55
CA GLY A 9 5.17 7.53 10.65
C GLY A 9 4.69 6.81 11.92
N GLN A 10 3.38 6.58 12.07
CA GLN A 10 2.82 5.80 13.18
C GLN A 10 3.08 4.29 13.07
N PHE A 11 3.51 3.80 11.89
CA PHE A 11 3.82 2.39 11.67
C PHE A 11 5.30 2.10 11.85
N GLU A 12 5.62 0.90 12.30
CA GLU A 12 6.99 0.47 12.64
C GLU A 12 8.01 0.81 11.55
N GLN A 13 7.69 0.48 10.30
CA GLN A 13 8.59 0.69 9.15
C GLN A 13 8.91 2.17 8.89
N TYR A 14 8.14 3.11 9.43
CA TYR A 14 8.17 4.54 9.09
C TYR A 14 8.36 5.48 10.29
N GLN A 15 8.55 4.97 11.51
CA GLN A 15 8.78 5.77 12.72
C GLN A 15 9.84 6.85 12.54
N HIS A 16 10.93 6.51 11.84
CA HIS A 16 12.05 7.43 11.61
C HIS A 16 11.64 8.69 10.84
N LEU A 17 10.52 8.66 10.08
CA LEU A 17 10.03 9.83 9.36
C LEU A 17 9.43 10.86 10.31
N ASP A 18 8.72 10.45 11.35
CA ASP A 18 8.21 11.36 12.35
C ASP A 18 9.37 11.95 13.19
N ALA A 19 10.38 11.13 13.53
CA ALA A 19 11.59 11.63 14.18
C ALA A 19 12.34 12.64 13.32
N LEU A 20 12.46 12.38 12.00
CA LEU A 20 13.06 13.30 11.04
C LEU A 20 12.29 14.63 10.96
N LEU A 21 10.95 14.56 10.93
CA LEU A 21 10.08 15.74 10.93
C LEU A 21 10.33 16.64 12.15
N GLU A 22 10.41 16.06 13.32
CA GLU A 22 10.67 16.84 14.54
C GLU A 22 12.07 17.47 14.52
N LEU A 23 13.09 16.76 14.04
CA LEU A 23 14.44 17.30 13.90
C LEU A 23 14.52 18.53 12.98
N VAL A 24 13.81 18.49 11.83
CA VAL A 24 13.86 19.58 10.85
C VAL A 24 12.84 20.69 11.08
N LYS A 25 11.96 20.53 12.07
CA LYS A 25 10.90 21.50 12.36
C LYS A 25 11.42 22.91 12.61
N ASN A 26 12.55 23.01 13.28
CA ASN A 26 13.21 24.27 13.63
C ASN A 26 14.36 24.64 12.67
N HIS A 27 14.52 23.91 11.56
CA HIS A 27 15.59 24.12 10.56
C HIS A 27 15.01 24.31 9.16
N PRO A 28 14.56 25.55 8.80
CA PRO A 28 13.88 25.80 7.52
C PRO A 28 14.67 25.40 6.28
N GLU A 29 16.00 25.63 6.30
CA GLU A 29 16.89 25.28 5.18
C GLU A 29 16.96 23.77 4.97
N THR A 30 17.12 23.00 6.06
CA THR A 30 17.12 21.53 6.01
C THR A 30 15.78 21.00 5.56
N ARG A 31 14.68 21.60 6.04
CA ARG A 31 13.32 21.25 5.65
C ARG A 31 13.08 21.49 4.16
N ALA A 32 13.57 22.61 3.63
CA ALA A 32 13.46 22.93 2.20
C ALA A 32 14.24 21.92 1.33
N SER A 33 15.40 21.47 1.80
CA SER A 33 16.24 20.49 1.09
C SER A 33 15.64 19.06 1.11
N LEU A 34 14.96 18.68 2.19
CA LEU A 34 14.34 17.34 2.31
C LEU A 34 13.02 17.22 1.54
N GLY A 35 12.35 18.34 1.27
CA GLY A 35 11.02 18.32 0.65
C GLY A 35 9.93 17.78 1.57
N GLY A 36 8.78 17.47 1.01
CA GLY A 36 7.61 16.93 1.74
C GLY A 36 7.14 15.56 1.24
N ASP A 37 7.85 14.96 0.31
CA ASP A 37 7.43 13.76 -0.43
C ASP A 37 7.32 12.50 0.46
N TYR A 38 7.92 12.52 1.64
CA TYR A 38 7.82 11.46 2.63
C TYR A 38 6.56 11.55 3.52
N LEU A 39 5.75 12.61 3.37
CA LEU A 39 4.51 12.83 4.12
C LEU A 39 3.31 12.15 3.46
N ILE A 40 3.37 10.85 3.32
CA ILE A 40 2.29 10.07 2.71
C ILE A 40 1.13 9.93 3.70
N ARG A 41 -0.10 10.08 3.18
CA ARG A 41 -1.34 9.85 3.92
C ARG A 41 -2.24 8.92 3.11
N PRO A 42 -2.17 7.62 3.34
CA PRO A 42 -3.03 6.66 2.65
C PRO A 42 -4.51 6.92 2.90
N ASP A 43 -5.37 6.61 1.93
CA ASP A 43 -6.84 6.68 2.12
C ASP A 43 -7.31 5.56 3.07
N LEU A 44 -6.78 4.34 2.87
CA LEU A 44 -7.03 3.16 3.68
C LEU A 44 -5.74 2.40 3.92
N VAL A 45 -5.62 1.75 5.08
CA VAL A 45 -4.51 0.85 5.36
C VAL A 45 -4.99 -0.47 5.97
N ILE A 46 -4.24 -1.53 5.69
CA ILE A 46 -4.29 -2.77 6.44
C ILE A 46 -3.01 -2.85 7.26
N VAL A 47 -3.16 -3.17 8.53
CA VAL A 47 -2.06 -3.28 9.47
C VAL A 47 -1.95 -4.71 9.99
N ARG A 48 -0.75 -5.10 10.36
CA ARG A 48 -0.47 -6.31 11.10
C ARG A 48 0.03 -5.93 12.48
N GLU A 49 -0.63 -6.44 13.50
CA GLU A 49 -0.17 -6.30 14.87
C GLU A 49 0.99 -7.27 15.14
N PRO A 50 1.97 -6.87 15.98
CA PRO A 50 2.97 -7.79 16.47
C PRO A 50 2.34 -8.92 17.29
N GLU A 51 2.86 -10.13 17.15
CA GLU A 51 2.33 -11.32 17.79
C GLU A 51 2.99 -11.59 19.16
N PRO A 52 2.23 -12.02 20.16
CA PRO A 52 2.83 -12.50 21.41
C PRO A 52 3.54 -13.84 21.21
N ASP A 53 4.54 -14.13 22.01
CA ASP A 53 5.32 -15.39 21.95
C ASP A 53 4.44 -16.64 22.00
N THR A 54 3.33 -16.57 22.75
CA THR A 54 2.33 -17.64 22.85
C THR A 54 1.57 -17.93 21.55
N ALA A 55 1.45 -16.93 20.68
CA ALA A 55 0.81 -17.10 19.36
C ALA A 55 1.84 -17.54 18.29
N ILE A 56 3.11 -17.13 18.45
CA ILE A 56 4.20 -17.53 17.55
C ILE A 56 4.60 -18.98 17.79
N ASN A 57 4.72 -19.39 19.05
CA ASN A 57 5.04 -20.75 19.43
C ASN A 57 3.80 -21.64 19.39
N THR A 58 3.97 -22.87 18.95
CA THR A 58 2.94 -23.89 19.00
C THR A 58 3.33 -25.01 19.96
N ALA A 59 2.39 -25.90 20.28
CA ALA A 59 2.69 -27.07 21.09
C ALA A 59 3.80 -28.00 20.51
N LEU A 60 3.99 -27.94 19.19
CA LEU A 60 4.94 -28.78 18.46
C LEU A 60 6.20 -28.04 18.02
N THR A 61 6.20 -26.70 18.02
CA THR A 61 7.29 -25.91 17.46
C THR A 61 7.55 -24.67 18.32
N THR A 62 8.76 -24.55 18.85
CA THR A 62 9.25 -23.34 19.50
C THR A 62 10.06 -22.54 18.49
N VAL A 63 9.51 -21.38 18.07
CA VAL A 63 10.15 -20.45 17.14
C VAL A 63 10.86 -19.34 17.91
N VAL A 64 10.27 -18.89 19.01
CA VAL A 64 10.83 -17.83 19.86
C VAL A 64 11.08 -18.37 21.26
N SER A 65 12.21 -17.98 21.82
CA SER A 65 12.63 -18.29 23.20
C SER A 65 13.12 -17.03 23.89
N ASP A 66 13.54 -17.13 25.15
CA ASP A 66 14.04 -16.00 25.94
C ASP A 66 15.17 -15.27 25.18
N GLY A 67 14.91 -13.98 24.88
CA GLY A 67 15.86 -13.11 24.21
C GLY A 67 16.01 -13.30 22.69
N LEU A 68 15.43 -14.34 22.08
CA LEU A 68 15.57 -14.59 20.64
C LEU A 68 14.23 -14.93 19.95
N PRO A 69 14.00 -14.41 18.73
CA PRO A 69 14.77 -13.39 17.98
C PRO A 69 14.67 -12.03 18.65
N ALA A 70 15.79 -11.34 18.83
CA ALA A 70 15.88 -10.09 19.60
C ALA A 70 15.42 -8.83 18.84
N HIS A 71 15.30 -8.87 17.50
CA HIS A 71 15.10 -7.68 16.67
C HIS A 71 13.92 -7.77 15.67
N SER A 72 13.21 -8.90 15.66
CA SER A 72 12.05 -9.03 14.75
C SER A 72 10.90 -8.12 15.21
N PRO A 73 10.43 -7.22 14.34
CA PRO A 73 9.30 -6.34 14.69
C PRO A 73 7.95 -7.09 14.75
N LEU A 74 7.90 -8.33 14.29
CA LEU A 74 6.72 -9.19 14.39
C LEU A 74 6.50 -9.74 15.79
N ARG A 75 7.53 -9.73 16.63
CA ARG A 75 7.45 -10.19 18.00
C ARG A 75 7.05 -9.04 18.93
N ARG A 76 5.92 -9.15 19.64
CA ARG A 76 5.38 -8.10 20.48
C ARG A 76 6.33 -7.65 21.60
N SER A 77 7.17 -8.53 22.14
CA SER A 77 8.17 -8.15 23.14
C SER A 77 9.28 -7.23 22.59
N ASN A 78 9.44 -7.15 21.27
CA ASN A 78 10.45 -6.31 20.63
C ASN A 78 9.85 -5.00 20.08
N ASN A 79 8.56 -4.99 19.77
CA ASN A 79 7.89 -3.88 19.11
C ASN A 79 6.40 -3.87 19.45
N GLU A 80 5.88 -2.71 19.85
CA GLU A 80 4.46 -2.51 20.15
C GLU A 80 3.68 -1.86 19.00
N LEU A 81 4.38 -1.33 17.99
CA LEU A 81 3.73 -0.65 16.88
C LEU A 81 3.24 -1.62 15.82
N CYS A 82 2.09 -1.33 15.24
CA CYS A 82 1.61 -2.06 14.08
C CYS A 82 2.56 -1.91 12.89
N LEU A 83 2.67 -2.97 12.10
CA LEU A 83 3.32 -2.94 10.80
C LEU A 83 2.31 -2.59 9.73
N LEU A 84 2.68 -1.71 8.81
CA LEU A 84 1.88 -1.45 7.63
C LEU A 84 1.95 -2.65 6.70
N HIS A 85 0.83 -3.34 6.52
CA HIS A 85 0.73 -4.49 5.63
C HIS A 85 0.36 -4.07 4.21
N ALA A 86 -0.64 -3.18 4.08
CA ALA A 86 -1.05 -2.66 2.79
C ALA A 86 -1.50 -1.20 2.88
N SER A 87 -1.21 -0.45 1.82
CA SER A 87 -1.68 0.91 1.54
C SER A 87 -2.63 0.87 0.35
N ILE A 88 -3.84 1.37 0.53
CA ILE A 88 -4.90 1.36 -0.49
C ILE A 88 -5.23 2.80 -0.84
N SER A 89 -5.00 3.17 -2.10
CA SER A 89 -5.38 4.47 -2.65
C SER A 89 -6.76 4.35 -3.31
N CYS A 90 -7.73 5.15 -2.87
CA CYS A 90 -9.09 5.13 -3.38
C CYS A 90 -9.31 6.32 -4.33
N LYS A 91 -9.51 6.05 -5.61
CA LYS A 91 -9.74 7.07 -6.64
C LYS A 91 -11.02 6.76 -7.40
N TRP A 92 -12.07 7.54 -7.17
CA TRP A 92 -13.31 7.38 -7.91
C TRP A 92 -13.09 7.47 -9.43
N THR A 93 -12.37 8.52 -9.86
CA THR A 93 -11.94 8.71 -11.24
C THR A 93 -10.44 9.00 -11.30
N ILE A 94 -9.80 8.60 -12.39
CA ILE A 94 -8.38 8.80 -12.64
C ILE A 94 -8.20 9.94 -13.62
N ARG A 95 -7.54 11.03 -13.15
CA ARG A 95 -7.09 12.13 -13.99
C ARG A 95 -5.56 12.15 -14.00
N SER A 96 -4.95 12.79 -14.98
CA SER A 96 -3.49 12.80 -15.18
C SER A 96 -2.70 13.27 -13.96
N ASP A 97 -3.17 14.29 -13.27
CA ASP A 97 -2.58 14.79 -12.02
C ASP A 97 -2.67 13.77 -10.88
N ARG A 98 -3.79 13.08 -10.76
CA ARG A 98 -4.02 12.06 -9.73
C ARG A 98 -3.28 10.76 -10.00
N SER A 99 -3.08 10.40 -11.27
CA SER A 99 -2.29 9.21 -11.63
C SER A 99 -0.84 9.36 -11.22
N GLN A 100 -0.24 10.52 -11.46
CA GLN A 100 1.12 10.82 -11.02
C GLN A 100 1.25 10.82 -9.50
N ASN A 101 0.30 11.42 -8.78
CA ASN A 101 0.30 11.43 -7.32
C ASN A 101 0.28 10.02 -6.73
N THR A 102 -0.59 9.13 -7.24
CA THR A 102 -0.68 7.74 -6.76
C THR A 102 0.64 6.99 -6.95
N ARG A 103 1.30 7.14 -8.11
CA ARG A 103 2.62 6.54 -8.35
C ARG A 103 3.69 7.11 -7.43
N THR A 104 3.74 8.42 -7.28
CA THR A 104 4.70 9.10 -6.41
C THR A 104 4.53 8.69 -4.96
N GLU A 105 3.29 8.63 -4.46
CA GLU A 105 2.98 8.15 -3.10
C GLU A 105 3.47 6.71 -2.90
N THR A 106 3.21 5.82 -3.87
CA THR A 106 3.66 4.43 -3.81
C THR A 106 5.18 4.31 -3.81
N LEU A 107 5.86 5.02 -4.71
CA LEU A 107 7.32 5.03 -4.77
C LEU A 107 7.94 5.55 -3.47
N ASN A 108 7.36 6.59 -2.87
CA ASN A 108 7.82 7.14 -1.61
C ASN A 108 7.57 6.17 -0.45
N LEU A 109 6.45 5.45 -0.47
CA LEU A 109 6.18 4.38 0.47
C LEU A 109 7.27 3.30 0.41
N MET A 110 7.62 2.86 -0.80
CA MET A 110 8.67 1.85 -0.99
C MET A 110 10.06 2.34 -0.61
N ARG A 111 10.42 3.58 -0.95
CA ARG A 111 11.77 4.12 -0.75
C ARG A 111 12.08 4.46 0.71
N ASN A 112 11.08 4.95 1.43
CA ASN A 112 11.26 5.47 2.77
C ASN A 112 11.06 4.45 3.89
N ARG A 113 10.74 3.20 3.56
CA ARG A 113 10.54 2.15 4.55
C ARG A 113 11.84 1.63 5.16
N LYS A 114 11.74 1.11 6.36
CA LYS A 114 12.71 0.18 6.96
C LYS A 114 12.01 -1.16 7.16
N GLY A 115 12.62 -2.25 6.72
CA GLY A 115 12.03 -3.58 6.81
C GLY A 115 11.14 -3.96 5.62
N SER A 116 10.05 -4.70 5.86
CA SER A 116 9.19 -5.26 4.81
C SER A 116 8.48 -4.21 3.97
N VAL A 117 8.29 -4.52 2.68
CA VAL A 117 7.51 -3.68 1.75
C VAL A 117 6.03 -3.91 2.02
N PRO A 118 5.25 -2.87 2.32
CA PRO A 118 3.79 -3.00 2.32
C PRO A 118 3.28 -3.14 0.89
N LYS A 119 2.18 -3.87 0.72
CA LYS A 119 1.47 -3.91 -0.56
C LYS A 119 0.90 -2.53 -0.87
N ALA A 120 1.02 -2.11 -2.12
CA ALA A 120 0.49 -0.83 -2.59
C ALA A 120 -0.51 -1.06 -3.72
N VAL A 121 -1.77 -0.79 -3.45
CA VAL A 121 -2.87 -1.04 -4.39
C VAL A 121 -3.73 0.20 -4.58
N ALA A 122 -4.44 0.26 -5.72
CA ALA A 122 -5.44 1.28 -5.97
C ALA A 122 -6.82 0.64 -6.17
N VAL A 123 -7.85 1.32 -5.68
CA VAL A 123 -9.26 0.98 -5.91
C VAL A 123 -9.90 2.12 -6.69
N THR A 124 -10.63 1.78 -7.76
CA THR A 124 -11.22 2.79 -8.65
C THR A 124 -12.59 2.38 -9.20
N ALA A 125 -13.38 3.38 -9.57
CA ALA A 125 -14.59 3.27 -10.37
C ALA A 125 -14.43 3.97 -11.74
N GLU A 126 -13.21 4.15 -12.21
CA GLU A 126 -12.92 4.84 -13.48
C GLU A 126 -13.56 4.11 -14.68
N PRO A 127 -14.43 4.76 -15.45
CA PRO A 127 -15.13 4.10 -16.56
C PRO A 127 -14.33 4.07 -17.87
N LEU A 128 -13.12 4.61 -17.92
CA LEU A 128 -12.31 4.64 -19.13
C LEU A 128 -11.09 3.74 -19.02
N PRO A 129 -10.97 2.68 -19.87
CA PRO A 129 -9.84 1.75 -19.86
C PRO A 129 -8.48 2.45 -19.93
N SER A 130 -8.34 3.42 -20.82
CA SER A 130 -7.08 4.16 -21.05
C SER A 130 -6.60 4.94 -19.81
N ARG A 131 -7.52 5.41 -18.96
CA ARG A 131 -7.17 6.06 -17.71
C ARG A 131 -6.69 5.06 -16.67
N ILE A 132 -7.31 3.88 -16.61
CA ILE A 132 -6.83 2.79 -15.75
C ILE A 132 -5.43 2.37 -16.23
N GLY A 133 -5.24 2.18 -17.54
CA GLY A 133 -3.96 1.88 -18.15
C GLY A 133 -2.87 2.87 -17.74
N SER A 134 -3.18 4.17 -17.64
CA SER A 134 -2.22 5.21 -17.28
C SER A 134 -1.52 4.99 -15.92
N ILE A 135 -2.13 4.27 -14.98
CA ILE A 135 -1.55 3.91 -13.67
C ILE A 135 -1.21 2.42 -13.57
N ALA A 136 -1.85 1.57 -14.37
CA ALA A 136 -1.66 0.13 -14.34
C ALA A 136 -0.39 -0.32 -15.05
N TYR A 137 -0.03 0.34 -16.16
CA TYR A 137 1.15 -0.01 -16.91
C TYR A 137 2.44 0.36 -16.17
N GLY A 138 3.46 -0.44 -16.41
CA GLY A 138 4.76 -0.31 -15.75
C GLY A 138 5.02 -1.45 -14.78
N THR A 139 6.22 -1.50 -14.27
CA THR A 139 6.70 -2.57 -13.40
C THR A 139 6.99 -2.01 -12.01
N GLY A 140 6.13 -2.27 -11.04
CA GLY A 140 6.46 -2.13 -9.64
C GLY A 140 6.03 -0.87 -8.92
N ASP A 141 5.31 0.06 -9.56
CA ASP A 141 4.77 1.21 -8.83
C ASP A 141 3.58 0.79 -7.95
N LEU A 142 2.61 0.09 -8.54
CA LEU A 142 1.47 -0.50 -7.85
C LEU A 142 1.50 -2.02 -8.01
N ASP A 143 1.10 -2.76 -6.99
CA ASP A 143 0.97 -4.21 -7.08
C ASP A 143 -0.19 -4.60 -7.99
N CYS A 144 -1.36 -3.99 -7.79
CA CYS A 144 -2.56 -4.23 -8.58
C CYS A 144 -3.54 -3.05 -8.47
N ILE A 145 -4.43 -2.94 -9.46
CA ILE A 145 -5.58 -2.04 -9.42
C ILE A 145 -6.85 -2.90 -9.31
N TYR A 146 -7.79 -2.45 -8.49
CA TYR A 146 -9.07 -3.11 -8.29
C TYR A 146 -10.21 -2.20 -8.75
N HIS A 147 -11.02 -2.70 -9.66
CA HIS A 147 -12.22 -1.98 -10.10
C HIS A 147 -13.44 -2.44 -9.29
N ILE A 148 -14.27 -1.49 -8.86
CA ILE A 148 -15.42 -1.79 -7.98
C ILE A 148 -16.52 -2.62 -8.64
N ALA A 149 -16.53 -2.72 -9.98
CA ALA A 149 -17.53 -3.41 -10.78
C ALA A 149 -16.88 -3.88 -12.11
N LEU A 150 -15.80 -4.66 -12.03
CA LEU A 150 -15.04 -5.07 -13.21
C LEU A 150 -15.86 -5.91 -14.20
N PRO A 151 -16.69 -6.87 -13.77
CA PRO A 151 -17.49 -7.66 -14.69
C PRO A 151 -18.45 -6.82 -15.53
N GLU A 152 -19.17 -5.89 -14.89
CA GLU A 152 -20.14 -4.99 -15.55
C GLU A 152 -19.42 -4.01 -16.48
N PHE A 153 -18.28 -3.48 -16.03
CA PHE A 153 -17.45 -2.58 -16.82
C PHE A 153 -16.93 -3.28 -18.07
N PHE A 154 -16.39 -4.49 -17.93
CA PHE A 154 -15.92 -5.28 -19.07
C PHE A 154 -17.04 -5.60 -20.05
N ALA A 155 -18.24 -5.96 -19.56
CA ALA A 155 -19.39 -6.22 -20.41
C ALA A 155 -19.83 -4.97 -21.20
N ALA A 156 -19.79 -3.79 -20.57
CA ALA A 156 -20.12 -2.53 -21.23
C ALA A 156 -19.09 -2.18 -22.31
N CYS A 157 -17.78 -2.25 -22.03
CA CYS A 157 -16.74 -2.00 -23.02
C CYS A 157 -16.80 -2.98 -24.20
N LYS A 158 -17.09 -4.23 -23.93
CA LYS A 158 -17.27 -5.25 -25.00
C LYS A 158 -18.45 -4.94 -25.90
N ALA A 159 -19.54 -4.41 -25.37
CA ALA A 159 -20.71 -4.00 -26.17
C ALA A 159 -20.41 -2.82 -27.09
N GLU A 160 -19.47 -1.96 -26.70
CA GLU A 160 -18.99 -0.80 -27.49
C GLU A 160 -17.75 -1.12 -28.34
N GLU A 161 -17.31 -2.40 -28.38
CA GLU A 161 -16.09 -2.85 -29.08
C GLU A 161 -14.80 -2.14 -28.63
N ASP A 162 -14.73 -1.71 -27.34
CA ASP A 162 -13.62 -0.98 -26.71
C ASP A 162 -13.07 -1.75 -25.48
N ASP A 163 -12.89 -3.08 -25.61
CA ASP A 163 -12.46 -3.94 -24.51
C ASP A 163 -10.99 -4.40 -24.60
N GLU A 164 -10.26 -4.03 -25.65
CA GLU A 164 -8.89 -4.52 -25.89
C GLU A 164 -7.94 -4.15 -24.74
N GLU A 165 -7.96 -2.89 -24.31
CA GLU A 165 -7.08 -2.41 -23.23
C GLU A 165 -7.41 -3.10 -21.91
N LEU A 166 -8.70 -3.31 -21.58
CA LEU A 166 -9.11 -4.05 -20.38
C LEU A 166 -8.61 -5.49 -20.41
N ARG A 167 -8.69 -6.18 -21.55
CA ARG A 167 -8.15 -7.53 -21.69
C ARG A 167 -6.66 -7.58 -21.38
N VAL A 168 -5.89 -6.66 -21.94
CA VAL A 168 -4.45 -6.57 -21.68
C VAL A 168 -4.15 -6.39 -20.19
N LEU A 169 -4.90 -5.53 -19.51
CA LEU A 169 -4.71 -5.28 -18.09
C LEU A 169 -5.12 -6.48 -17.21
N ILE A 170 -6.20 -7.16 -17.55
CA ILE A 170 -6.69 -8.34 -16.80
C ILE A 170 -5.74 -9.52 -17.02
N GLU A 171 -5.42 -9.86 -18.28
CA GLU A 171 -4.49 -10.94 -18.63
C GLU A 171 -3.08 -10.68 -18.10
N GLY A 172 -2.66 -9.41 -18.12
CA GLY A 172 -1.40 -8.93 -17.53
C GLY A 172 -1.40 -8.90 -15.99
N ARG A 173 -2.50 -9.29 -15.33
CA ARG A 173 -2.67 -9.31 -13.87
C ARG A 173 -2.45 -7.95 -13.20
N ARG A 174 -2.78 -6.87 -13.93
CA ARG A 174 -2.66 -5.48 -13.45
C ARG A 174 -3.99 -4.92 -12.98
N LEU A 175 -5.11 -5.53 -13.40
CA LEU A 175 -6.46 -5.13 -13.07
C LEU A 175 -7.27 -6.35 -12.62
N ARG A 176 -7.97 -6.23 -11.48
CA ARG A 176 -8.82 -7.25 -10.88
C ARG A 176 -10.14 -6.65 -10.40
N ASP A 177 -11.10 -7.50 -10.10
CA ASP A 177 -12.32 -7.08 -9.42
C ASP A 177 -12.07 -6.80 -7.94
N ILE A 178 -12.84 -5.90 -7.36
CA ILE A 178 -12.74 -5.56 -5.92
C ILE A 178 -12.96 -6.79 -5.02
N ALA A 179 -13.70 -7.81 -5.49
CA ALA A 179 -13.92 -9.03 -4.75
C ALA A 179 -12.66 -9.88 -4.54
N ASP A 180 -11.62 -9.69 -5.38
CA ASP A 180 -10.32 -10.37 -5.24
C ASP A 180 -9.45 -9.74 -4.15
N LEU A 181 -9.67 -8.46 -3.84
CA LEU A 181 -8.83 -7.69 -2.93
C LEU A 181 -8.61 -8.35 -1.55
N PRO A 182 -9.64 -8.87 -0.85
CA PRO A 182 -9.44 -9.48 0.46
C PRO A 182 -8.52 -10.70 0.42
N LEU A 183 -8.60 -11.53 -0.61
CA LEU A 183 -7.75 -12.72 -0.77
C LEU A 183 -6.32 -12.31 -1.12
N ASP A 184 -6.14 -11.36 -2.00
CA ASP A 184 -4.81 -10.87 -2.40
C ASP A 184 -4.07 -10.18 -1.25
N LEU A 185 -4.80 -9.58 -0.31
CA LEU A 185 -4.23 -8.95 0.88
C LEU A 185 -4.04 -9.93 2.06
N ALA A 186 -4.56 -11.14 1.98
CA ALA A 186 -4.39 -12.14 3.03
C ALA A 186 -3.03 -12.88 2.99
N THR A 187 -2.25 -12.66 1.92
CA THR A 187 -0.95 -13.37 1.67
C THR A 187 0.28 -12.62 2.14
#